data_8ec40b54e5a29c3b1b5060867e3377f4
#
_entry.id   8ec40b54e5a29c3b1b5060867e3377f4
#
_cell.length_a   1.000
_cell.length_b   1.000
_cell.length_c   1.000
_cell.angle_alpha   90.00
_cell.angle_beta   90.00
_cell.angle_gamma   90.00
#
_symmetry.space_group_name_H-M   'P 1'
#
loop_
_entity.id
_entity.type
_entity.pdbx_description
1 polymer ?
#
loop_
_entity_poly.entity_id
_entity_poly.type
_entity_poly.pdbx_seq_one_letter_code
_entity_poly.pdbx_strand_id
1 'polypeptide(L)'
;LTNLGLWDAVSAKMSLGTNVTEVLGWIAEGSADAGIVYATDAATTDQVRVVAQAPDGSLAQKVIYPVGVTANSAHPEEAKLFTDFLASDEALAVFEEYGFSPNV
;
A
#
# COMPACT_ATOMS: atom_id res chain seq x y z
N LEU A 1 2.79 9.03 11.44
CA LEU A 1 2.25 9.54 12.72
C LEU A 1 3.14 10.59 13.36
N THR A 2 4.46 10.38 13.35
CA THR A 2 5.42 11.34 13.91
C THR A 2 5.32 12.71 13.24
N ASN A 3 5.25 12.76 11.92
CA ASN A 3 5.15 14.01 11.16
C ASN A 3 3.85 14.78 11.44
N LEU A 4 2.82 14.11 11.93
CA LEU A 4 1.55 14.74 12.32
C LEU A 4 1.48 15.04 13.81
N GLY A 5 2.52 14.75 14.58
CA GLY A 5 2.56 14.96 16.01
C GLY A 5 1.67 14.02 16.82
N LEU A 6 1.28 12.88 16.25
CA LEU A 6 0.35 11.95 16.87
C LEU A 6 1.01 10.76 17.56
N TRP A 7 2.32 10.54 17.32
CA TRP A 7 3.01 9.35 17.79
C TRP A 7 2.93 9.17 19.30
N ASP A 8 3.23 10.21 20.07
CA ASP A 8 3.25 10.12 21.52
C ASP A 8 1.87 9.80 22.11
N ALA A 9 0.81 10.32 21.48
CA ALA A 9 -0.55 10.11 21.94
C ALA A 9 -1.07 8.69 21.68
N VAL A 10 -0.65 8.07 20.58
CA VAL A 10 -1.22 6.78 20.14
C VAL A 10 -0.31 5.59 20.40
N SER A 11 1.01 5.80 20.52
CA SER A 11 1.96 4.69 20.62
C SER A 11 1.71 3.76 21.80
N ALA A 12 1.27 4.29 22.93
CA ALA A 12 0.96 3.51 24.12
C ALA A 12 -0.28 2.60 23.98
N LYS A 13 -1.13 2.88 23.01
CA LYS A 13 -2.37 2.12 22.72
C LYS A 13 -2.24 1.25 21.47
N MET A 14 -1.06 1.21 20.88
CA MET A 14 -0.83 0.60 19.58
C MET A 14 -0.45 -0.87 19.71
N SER A 15 -1.08 -1.71 18.92
CA SER A 15 -0.66 -3.08 18.68
C SER A 15 -0.07 -3.16 17.27
N LEU A 16 1.14 -3.71 17.16
CA LEU A 16 1.84 -3.81 15.89
C LEU A 16 1.59 -5.18 15.26
N GLY A 17 1.10 -5.19 14.03
CA GLY A 17 0.98 -6.41 13.24
C GLY A 17 2.26 -6.72 12.48
N THR A 18 2.37 -7.95 12.01
CA THR A 18 3.50 -8.40 11.19
C THR A 18 3.38 -7.95 9.73
N ASN A 19 2.15 -7.65 9.28
CA ASN A 19 1.86 -7.12 7.96
C ASN A 19 0.50 -6.41 7.97
N VAL A 20 0.21 -5.68 6.89
CA VAL A 20 -1.03 -4.90 6.79
C VAL A 20 -2.28 -5.78 6.67
N THR A 21 -2.17 -6.97 6.08
CA THR A 21 -3.29 -7.93 5.98
C THR A 21 -3.76 -8.38 7.35
N GLU A 22 -2.84 -8.63 8.28
CA GLU A 22 -3.16 -8.97 9.66
C GLU A 22 -3.88 -7.83 10.37
N VAL A 23 -3.39 -6.60 10.21
CA VAL A 23 -4.03 -5.41 10.78
C VAL A 23 -5.43 -5.22 10.22
N LEU A 24 -5.60 -5.37 8.92
CA LEU A 24 -6.91 -5.27 8.26
C LEU A 24 -7.89 -6.32 8.84
N GLY A 25 -7.43 -7.55 9.05
CA GLY A 25 -8.20 -8.62 9.66
C GLY A 25 -8.67 -8.26 11.07
N TRP A 26 -7.80 -7.68 11.90
CA TRP A 26 -8.16 -7.27 13.27
C TRP A 26 -9.28 -6.22 13.28
N ILE A 27 -9.24 -5.27 12.35
CA ILE A 27 -10.28 -4.24 12.25
C ILE A 27 -11.58 -4.86 11.75
N ALA A 28 -11.52 -5.69 10.72
CA ALA A 28 -12.69 -6.33 10.12
C ALA A 28 -13.44 -7.23 11.11
N GLU A 29 -12.72 -7.95 11.96
CA GLU A 29 -13.32 -8.85 12.99
C GLU A 29 -13.64 -8.15 14.31
N GLY A 30 -13.29 -6.89 14.48
CA GLY A 30 -13.58 -6.10 15.68
C GLY A 30 -12.59 -6.26 16.83
N SER A 31 -11.44 -6.90 16.60
CA SER A 31 -10.38 -7.01 17.62
C SER A 31 -9.65 -5.70 17.87
N ALA A 32 -9.65 -4.81 16.90
CA ALA A 32 -9.12 -3.46 17.00
C ALA A 32 -10.18 -2.45 16.56
N ASP A 33 -10.20 -1.30 17.20
CA ASP A 33 -11.16 -0.24 16.90
C ASP A 33 -10.81 0.50 15.62
N ALA A 34 -9.52 0.67 15.35
CA ALA A 34 -8.99 1.35 14.16
C ALA A 34 -7.59 0.85 13.87
N GLY A 35 -7.13 1.05 12.66
CA GLY A 35 -5.78 0.65 12.26
C GLY A 35 -5.29 1.44 11.06
N ILE A 36 -4.01 1.26 10.76
CA ILE A 36 -3.34 1.89 9.62
C ILE A 36 -2.96 0.79 8.65
N VAL A 37 -3.49 0.91 7.44
CA VAL A 37 -3.22 0.01 6.31
C VAL A 37 -3.04 0.86 5.05
N TYR A 38 -2.65 0.25 3.95
CA TYR A 38 -2.65 0.95 2.66
C TYR A 38 -4.08 1.10 2.14
N ALA A 39 -4.33 2.16 1.38
CA ALA A 39 -5.64 2.39 0.77
C ALA A 39 -6.06 1.21 -0.13
N THR A 40 -5.10 0.58 -0.80
CA THR A 40 -5.33 -0.60 -1.65
C THR A 40 -5.81 -1.81 -0.85
N ASP A 41 -5.33 -1.97 0.39
CA ASP A 41 -5.80 -3.05 1.28
C ASP A 41 -7.23 -2.78 1.76
N ALA A 42 -7.52 -1.56 2.17
CA ALA A 42 -8.86 -1.18 2.62
C ALA A 42 -9.91 -1.36 1.52
N ALA A 43 -9.52 -1.20 0.26
CA ALA A 43 -10.40 -1.38 -0.88
C ALA A 43 -10.78 -2.85 -1.16
N THR A 44 -10.10 -3.82 -0.54
CA THR A 44 -10.36 -5.25 -0.77
C THR A 44 -11.58 -5.79 -0.02
N THR A 45 -12.14 -5.04 0.92
CA THR A 45 -13.26 -5.48 1.76
C THR A 45 -14.21 -4.33 2.05
N ASP A 46 -15.48 -4.65 2.26
CA ASP A 46 -16.51 -3.72 2.71
C ASP A 46 -16.71 -3.77 4.23
N GLN A 47 -15.96 -4.59 4.95
CA GLN A 47 -16.06 -4.75 6.40
C GLN A 47 -15.33 -3.67 7.19
N VAL A 48 -14.60 -2.80 6.50
CA VAL A 48 -13.92 -1.66 7.09
C VAL A 48 -14.30 -0.37 6.37
N ARG A 49 -14.15 0.75 7.06
CA ARG A 49 -14.41 2.06 6.51
C ARG A 49 -13.16 2.92 6.59
N VAL A 50 -12.81 3.58 5.50
CA VAL A 50 -11.72 4.55 5.49
C VAL A 50 -12.22 5.83 6.16
N VAL A 51 -11.59 6.20 7.27
CA VAL A 51 -11.95 7.40 8.03
C VAL A 51 -11.13 8.61 7.58
N ALA A 52 -9.85 8.38 7.26
CA ALA A 52 -8.94 9.42 6.82
C ALA A 52 -7.79 8.80 6.02
N GLN A 53 -7.18 9.60 5.17
CA GLN A 53 -5.94 9.25 4.48
C GLN A 53 -4.83 10.17 4.96
N ALA A 54 -3.58 9.69 4.93
CA ALA A 54 -2.43 10.52 5.25
C ALA A 54 -2.37 11.71 4.29
N PRO A 55 -2.28 12.94 4.80
CA PRO A 55 -2.15 14.12 3.94
C PRO A 55 -0.90 14.05 3.07
N ASP A 56 -0.95 14.69 1.91
CA ASP A 56 0.19 14.76 1.01
C ASP A 56 1.42 15.32 1.75
N GLY A 57 2.56 14.68 1.56
CA GLY A 57 3.82 15.08 2.18
C GLY A 57 3.98 14.71 3.66
N SER A 58 2.97 14.08 4.29
CA SER A 58 3.06 13.67 5.71
C SER A 58 3.84 12.38 5.93
N LEU A 59 4.04 11.57 4.89
CA LEU A 59 4.81 10.34 4.99
C LEU A 59 6.31 10.63 5.06
N ALA A 60 7.03 9.89 5.90
CA ALA A 60 8.48 10.00 6.00
C ALA A 60 9.16 9.61 4.68
N GLN A 61 8.59 8.64 3.97
CA GLN A 61 9.04 8.21 2.65
C GLN A 61 7.82 7.94 1.77
N LYS A 62 7.94 8.26 0.48
CA LYS A 62 6.91 7.94 -0.49
C LYS A 62 6.80 6.40 -0.63
N VAL A 63 5.58 5.89 -0.63
CA VAL A 63 5.34 4.46 -0.83
C VAL A 63 5.46 4.15 -2.32
N ILE A 64 6.47 3.36 -2.70
CA ILE A 64 6.79 3.02 -4.07
C ILE A 64 6.92 1.50 -4.18
N TYR A 65 6.31 0.92 -5.23
CA TYR A 65 6.44 -0.49 -5.58
C TYR A 65 7.25 -0.58 -6.88
N PRO A 66 8.57 -0.80 -6.80
CA PRO A 66 9.41 -0.91 -7.99
C PRO A 66 9.29 -2.29 -8.63
N VAL A 67 9.48 -2.35 -9.93
CA VAL A 67 9.64 -3.59 -10.68
C VAL A 67 10.92 -3.52 -11.50
N GLY A 68 11.60 -4.63 -11.66
CA GLY A 68 12.83 -4.68 -12.45
C GLY A 68 13.14 -6.09 -12.93
N VAL A 69 14.07 -6.17 -13.87
CA VAL A 69 14.58 -7.44 -14.38
C VAL A 69 15.88 -7.76 -13.64
N THR A 70 15.99 -8.97 -13.10
CA THR A 70 17.22 -9.40 -12.41
C THR A 70 18.39 -9.56 -13.38
N ALA A 71 19.61 -9.24 -12.93
CA ALA A 71 20.79 -9.29 -13.77
C ALA A 71 21.10 -10.68 -14.33
N ASN A 72 20.72 -11.74 -13.61
CA ASN A 72 20.96 -13.13 -13.97
C ASN A 72 19.69 -13.85 -14.46
N SER A 73 18.70 -13.10 -14.95
CA SER A 73 17.50 -13.68 -15.53
C SER A 73 17.85 -14.60 -16.71
N ALA A 74 17.21 -15.76 -16.78
CA ALA A 74 17.33 -16.67 -17.91
C ALA A 74 16.59 -16.17 -19.16
N HIS A 75 15.67 -15.22 -19.00
CA HIS A 75 14.83 -14.65 -20.06
C HIS A 75 14.76 -13.12 -19.96
N PRO A 76 15.91 -12.40 -20.10
CA PRO A 76 15.94 -10.96 -19.88
C PRO A 76 15.11 -10.16 -20.89
N GLU A 77 15.05 -10.60 -22.15
CA GLU A 77 14.30 -9.90 -23.18
C GLU A 77 12.77 -10.01 -22.96
N GLU A 78 12.31 -11.20 -22.64
CA GLU A 78 10.91 -11.45 -22.32
C GLU A 78 10.49 -10.75 -21.02
N ALA A 79 11.36 -10.76 -20.02
CA ALA A 79 11.11 -10.04 -18.76
C ALA A 79 11.01 -8.53 -19.00
N LYS A 80 11.87 -7.97 -19.87
CA LYS A 80 11.81 -6.55 -20.24
C LYS A 80 10.51 -6.21 -20.96
N LEU A 81 10.05 -7.08 -21.87
CA LEU A 81 8.76 -6.87 -22.55
C LEU A 81 7.61 -6.82 -21.53
N PHE A 82 7.64 -7.67 -20.52
CA PHE A 82 6.63 -7.65 -19.46
C PHE A 82 6.69 -6.37 -18.62
N THR A 83 7.89 -5.95 -18.20
CA THR A 83 8.03 -4.71 -17.43
C THR A 83 7.64 -3.48 -18.24
N ASP A 84 7.95 -3.46 -19.55
CA ASP A 84 7.53 -2.39 -20.45
C ASP A 84 6.00 -2.38 -20.61
N PHE A 85 5.36 -3.54 -20.68
CA PHE A 85 3.90 -3.67 -20.71
C PHE A 85 3.25 -3.07 -19.46
N LEU A 86 3.85 -3.26 -18.27
CA LEU A 86 3.33 -2.72 -17.02
C LEU A 86 3.26 -1.18 -17.00
N ALA A 87 4.05 -0.50 -17.84
CA ALA A 87 4.01 0.94 -18.01
C ALA A 87 3.03 1.40 -19.11
N SER A 88 2.35 0.47 -19.79
CA SER A 88 1.37 0.80 -20.83
C SER A 88 0.09 1.39 -20.22
N ASP A 89 -0.66 2.13 -21.03
CA ASP A 89 -1.95 2.70 -20.60
C ASP A 89 -2.93 1.62 -20.18
N GLU A 90 -2.91 0.47 -20.85
CA GLU A 90 -3.76 -0.67 -20.54
C GLU A 90 -3.48 -1.23 -19.15
N ALA A 91 -2.20 -1.45 -18.83
CA ALA A 91 -1.79 -1.95 -17.51
C ALA A 91 -2.03 -0.90 -16.42
N LEU A 92 -1.73 0.37 -16.69
CA LEU A 92 -1.96 1.45 -15.73
C LEU A 92 -3.42 1.59 -15.37
N ALA A 93 -4.34 1.41 -16.32
CA ALA A 93 -5.78 1.43 -16.06
C ALA A 93 -6.19 0.33 -15.06
N VAL A 94 -5.60 -0.86 -15.16
CA VAL A 94 -5.85 -1.95 -14.22
C VAL A 94 -5.30 -1.61 -12.83
N PHE A 95 -4.09 -1.07 -12.74
CA PHE A 95 -3.52 -0.63 -11.46
C PHE A 95 -4.38 0.43 -10.79
N GLU A 96 -4.86 1.40 -11.55
CA GLU A 96 -5.72 2.47 -11.03
C GLU A 96 -7.06 1.92 -10.51
N GLU A 97 -7.61 0.91 -11.16
CA GLU A 97 -8.82 0.23 -10.72
C GLU A 97 -8.65 -0.38 -9.32
N TYR A 98 -7.47 -0.85 -8.98
CA TYR A 98 -7.14 -1.39 -7.67
C TYR A 98 -6.59 -0.36 -6.68
N GLY A 99 -6.58 0.91 -7.05
CA GLY A 99 -6.19 2.00 -6.15
C GLY A 99 -4.72 2.40 -6.20
N PHE A 100 -3.95 1.85 -7.13
CA PHE A 100 -2.57 2.24 -7.34
C PHE A 100 -2.48 3.43 -8.30
N SER A 101 -1.41 4.21 -8.18
CA SER A 101 -1.13 5.32 -9.09
C SER A 101 0.27 5.20 -9.68
N PRO A 102 0.48 5.66 -10.91
CA PRO A 102 1.81 5.66 -11.51
C PRO A 102 2.76 6.57 -10.73
N ASN A 103 4.01 6.12 -10.60
CA ASN A 103 5.06 6.91 -9.96
C ASN A 103 5.74 7.80 -11.01
N VAL A 104 5.15 8.94 -11.26
CA VAL A 104 5.64 9.93 -12.22
C VAL A 104 6.09 11.20 -11.55
#